data_f8a90686dc7946d3c15e59b47775bd3b
#
_entry.id   f8a90686dc7946d3c15e59b47775bd3b
#
_cell.length_a   1.000
_cell.length_b   1.000
_cell.length_c   1.000
_cell.angle_alpha   90.00
_cell.angle_beta   90.00
_cell.angle_gamma   90.00
#
_symmetry.space_group_name_H-M   'P 1'
#
loop_
_entity.id
_entity.type
_entity.pdbx_description
1 polymer ?
#
loop_
_entity_poly.entity_id
_entity_poly.type
_entity_poly.pdbx_seq_one_letter_code
_entity_poly.pdbx_strand_id
1 'polypeptide(L)'
;MKKVLFETHHLYYWPNFLPVAEELLNRGKYDVDVSMPKRSSSAQENILTVACSLLDLPYITADSEEERINKLINKNYDIIIVGNVGQLNKISSPEALVVMI
;
A
#
# COMPACT_ATOMS: atom_id res chain seq x y z
N MET A 1 6.77 -14.86 -6.38
CA MET A 1 5.44 -14.24 -6.31
C MET A 1 5.56 -12.75 -6.63
N LYS A 2 4.56 -12.19 -7.26
CA LYS A 2 4.55 -10.76 -7.55
C LYS A 2 4.25 -9.98 -6.29
N LYS A 3 4.95 -8.87 -6.10
CA LYS A 3 4.80 -8.00 -4.93
C LYS A 3 3.87 -6.85 -5.28
N VAL A 4 2.83 -6.67 -4.48
CA VAL A 4 1.80 -5.64 -4.70
C VAL A 4 1.75 -4.72 -3.49
N LEU A 5 1.75 -3.42 -3.73
CA LEU A 5 1.59 -2.42 -2.69
C LEU A 5 0.29 -1.66 -2.90
N PHE A 6 -0.50 -1.52 -1.84
CA PHE A 6 -1.62 -0.58 -1.80
C PHE A 6 -1.13 0.68 -1.08
N GLU A 7 -0.78 1.70 -1.84
CA GLU A 7 -0.35 2.99 -1.27
C GLU A 7 -1.61 3.80 -0.94
N THR A 8 -2.01 3.75 0.31
CA THR A 8 -3.27 4.28 0.80
C THR A 8 -3.08 5.72 1.29
N HIS A 9 -3.20 6.67 0.38
CA HIS A 9 -2.96 8.08 0.68
C HIS A 9 -3.97 8.64 1.68
N HIS A 10 -5.21 8.16 1.61
CA HIS A 10 -6.29 8.53 2.50
C HIS A 10 -7.09 7.29 2.88
N LEU A 11 -7.58 7.26 4.11
CA LEU A 11 -8.36 6.12 4.58
C LEU A 11 -9.60 5.87 3.72
N TYR A 12 -10.18 6.91 3.14
CA TYR A 12 -11.39 6.74 2.33
C TYR A 12 -11.16 5.95 1.04
N TYR A 13 -9.93 5.74 0.62
CA TYR A 13 -9.64 4.86 -0.51
C TYR A 13 -9.74 3.38 -0.14
N TRP A 14 -9.61 3.06 1.14
CA TRP A 14 -9.55 1.67 1.59
C TRP A 14 -10.77 0.84 1.20
N PRO A 15 -12.01 1.36 1.30
CA PRO A 15 -13.18 0.57 0.84
C PRO A 15 -13.11 0.15 -0.63
N ASN A 16 -12.45 0.93 -1.47
CA ASN A 16 -12.24 0.57 -2.87
C ASN A 16 -11.09 -0.41 -3.05
N PHE A 17 -10.07 -0.32 -2.21
CA PHE A 17 -8.92 -1.22 -2.26
C PHE A 17 -9.23 -2.60 -1.70
N LEU A 18 -10.06 -2.66 -0.67
CA LEU A 18 -10.32 -3.87 0.08
C LEU A 18 -10.77 -5.06 -0.79
N PRO A 19 -11.77 -4.92 -1.68
CA PRO A 19 -12.17 -6.05 -2.52
C PRO A 19 -11.04 -6.55 -3.42
N VAL A 20 -10.20 -5.65 -3.91
CA VAL A 20 -9.07 -6.01 -4.75
C VAL A 20 -8.02 -6.75 -3.93
N ALA A 21 -7.72 -6.25 -2.73
CA ALA A 21 -6.77 -6.90 -1.83
C ALA A 21 -7.24 -8.32 -1.48
N GLU A 22 -8.52 -8.48 -1.16
CA GLU A 22 -9.10 -9.79 -0.84
C GLU A 22 -8.99 -10.73 -2.03
N GLU A 23 -9.25 -10.26 -3.23
CA GLU A 23 -9.16 -11.10 -4.43
C GLU A 23 -7.72 -11.54 -4.67
N LEU A 24 -6.75 -10.63 -4.50
CA LEU A 24 -5.34 -10.97 -4.67
C LEU A 24 -4.88 -12.02 -3.64
N LEU A 25 -5.34 -11.89 -2.41
CA LEU A 25 -5.03 -12.87 -1.37
C LEU A 25 -5.62 -14.24 -1.70
N ASN A 26 -6.86 -14.26 -2.20
CA ASN A 26 -7.53 -15.50 -2.55
C ASN A 26 -6.82 -16.24 -3.69
N ARG A 27 -6.17 -15.52 -4.58
CA ARG A 27 -5.43 -16.15 -5.69
C ARG A 27 -4.15 -16.82 -5.24
N GLY A 28 -3.57 -16.41 -4.11
CA GLY A 28 -2.39 -17.04 -3.54
C GLY A 28 -1.10 -16.87 -4.34
N LYS A 29 -1.08 -15.93 -5.29
CA LYS A 29 0.06 -15.70 -6.18
C LYS A 29 0.75 -14.36 -5.94
N TYR A 30 0.31 -13.63 -4.92
CA TYR A 30 0.77 -12.26 -4.68
C TYR A 30 1.18 -12.07 -3.24
N ASP A 31 2.28 -11.32 -3.05
CA ASP A 31 2.64 -10.76 -1.75
C ASP A 31 2.03 -9.38 -1.69
N VAL A 32 1.09 -9.17 -0.78
CA VAL A 32 0.32 -7.93 -0.70
C VAL A 32 0.71 -7.17 0.55
N ASP A 33 1.18 -5.94 0.36
CA ASP A 33 1.50 -5.03 1.45
C ASP A 33 0.61 -3.79 1.36
N VAL A 34 0.38 -3.14 2.50
CA VAL A 34 -0.36 -1.89 2.59
C VAL A 34 0.51 -0.88 3.30
N SER A 35 0.46 0.36 2.87
CA SER A 35 1.16 1.45 3.53
C SER A 35 0.35 2.74 3.41
N MET A 36 0.65 3.70 4.29
CA MET A 36 0.02 5.02 4.28
C MET A 36 1.10 6.07 4.51
N PRO A 37 1.11 7.19 3.76
CA PRO A 37 2.07 8.26 3.98
C PRO A 37 2.01 8.79 5.42
N LYS A 38 3.16 9.09 5.99
CA LYS A 38 3.26 9.55 7.39
C LYS A 38 2.63 10.93 7.62
N ARG A 39 2.40 11.68 6.55
CA ARG A 39 1.71 12.98 6.65
C ARG A 39 0.20 12.85 6.84
N SER A 40 -0.34 11.65 6.71
CA SER A 40 -1.75 11.38 7.00
C SER A 40 -1.96 11.44 8.51
N SER A 41 -3.21 11.60 8.96
CA SER A 41 -3.47 11.68 10.38
C SER A 41 -3.18 10.35 11.07
N SER A 42 -2.66 10.41 12.30
CA SER A 42 -2.38 9.20 13.06
C SER A 42 -3.65 8.42 13.35
N ALA A 43 -4.80 9.08 13.43
CA ALA A 43 -6.08 8.41 13.63
C ALA A 43 -6.42 7.54 12.43
N GLN A 44 -6.22 8.05 11.21
CA GLN A 44 -6.45 7.25 10.00
C GLN A 44 -5.49 6.08 9.91
N GLU A 45 -4.23 6.31 10.24
CA GLU A 45 -3.22 5.26 10.22
C GLU A 45 -3.56 4.15 11.22
N ASN A 46 -4.03 4.50 12.41
CA ASN A 46 -4.42 3.52 13.40
C ASN A 46 -5.59 2.65 12.92
N ILE A 47 -6.57 3.25 12.28
CA ILE A 47 -7.72 2.52 11.74
C ILE A 47 -7.27 1.56 10.64
N LEU A 48 -6.42 2.04 9.74
CA LEU A 48 -5.93 1.20 8.65
C LEU A 48 -5.08 0.06 9.16
N THR A 49 -4.25 0.31 10.17
CA THR A 49 -3.41 -0.72 10.79
C THR A 49 -4.27 -1.84 11.36
N VAL A 50 -5.35 -1.50 12.06
CA VAL A 50 -6.27 -2.49 12.61
C VAL A 50 -6.94 -3.28 11.48
N ALA A 51 -7.40 -2.60 10.44
CA ALA A 51 -8.04 -3.26 9.30
C ALA A 51 -7.10 -4.27 8.63
N CYS A 52 -5.83 -3.89 8.44
CA CYS A 52 -4.84 -4.79 7.86
C CYS A 52 -4.57 -5.99 8.77
N SER A 53 -4.49 -5.75 10.08
CA SER A 53 -4.26 -6.83 11.05
C SER A 53 -5.37 -7.88 11.00
N LEU A 54 -6.62 -7.45 10.83
CA LEU A 54 -7.75 -8.37 10.76
C LEU A 54 -7.72 -9.26 9.51
N LEU A 55 -7.01 -8.84 8.48
CA LEU A 55 -6.90 -9.58 7.22
C LEU A 55 -5.54 -10.25 7.06
N ASP A 56 -4.70 -10.18 8.07
CA ASP A 56 -3.32 -10.67 8.01
C ASP A 56 -2.52 -10.01 6.87
N LEU A 57 -2.81 -8.76 6.58
CA LEU A 57 -2.08 -7.98 5.57
C LEU A 57 -0.92 -7.25 6.24
N PRO A 58 0.31 -7.43 5.76
CA PRO A 58 1.45 -6.66 6.27
C PRO A 58 1.23 -5.16 6.05
N TYR A 59 1.45 -4.37 7.08
CA TYR A 59 1.39 -2.93 7.02
C TYR A 59 2.79 -2.36 7.15
N ILE A 60 3.25 -1.67 6.12
CA ILE A 60 4.61 -1.14 6.08
C ILE A 60 4.61 0.30 6.59
N THR A 61 5.39 0.57 7.61
CA THR A 61 5.51 1.91 8.19
C THR A 61 6.93 2.14 8.71
N ALA A 62 7.22 3.37 9.09
CA ALA A 62 8.50 3.77 9.67
C ALA A 62 8.28 5.00 10.53
N ASP A 63 9.33 5.46 11.22
CA ASP A 63 9.23 6.63 12.10
C ASP A 63 9.12 7.93 11.31
N SER A 64 9.62 7.96 10.07
CA SER A 64 9.54 9.15 9.22
C SER A 64 9.08 8.76 7.82
N GLU A 65 8.62 9.76 7.06
CA GLU A 65 8.20 9.53 5.68
C GLU A 65 9.39 9.12 4.81
N GLU A 66 10.55 9.71 5.04
CA GLU A 66 11.76 9.35 4.30
C GLU A 66 12.14 7.89 4.50
N GLU A 67 12.11 7.42 5.74
CA GLU A 67 12.40 6.02 6.04
C GLU A 67 11.36 5.08 5.42
N ARG A 68 10.09 5.48 5.46
CA ARG A 68 9.01 4.70 4.85
C ARG A 68 9.23 4.55 3.35
N ILE A 69 9.52 5.66 2.67
CA ILE A 69 9.77 5.65 1.23
C ILE A 69 10.96 4.75 0.91
N ASN A 70 12.04 4.83 1.68
CA ASN A 70 13.20 3.98 1.46
C ASN A 70 12.87 2.49 1.63
N LYS A 71 12.06 2.16 2.63
CA LYS A 71 11.61 0.77 2.82
C LYS A 71 10.81 0.28 1.62
N LEU A 72 9.91 1.12 1.11
CA LEU A 72 9.05 0.75 -0.02
C LEU A 72 9.87 0.58 -1.30
N ILE A 73 10.83 1.46 -1.55
CA ILE A 73 11.72 1.36 -2.70
C ILE A 73 12.52 0.05 -2.64
N ASN A 74 13.05 -0.28 -1.46
CA ASN A 74 13.86 -1.48 -1.29
C ASN A 74 13.05 -2.77 -1.44
N LYS A 75 11.74 -2.71 -1.25
CA LYS A 75 10.87 -3.86 -1.49
C LYS A 75 10.70 -4.18 -2.96
N ASN A 76 10.90 -3.21 -3.84
CA ASN A 76 10.86 -3.38 -5.28
C ASN A 76 9.54 -4.00 -5.76
N TYR A 77 8.45 -3.29 -5.55
CA TYR A 77 7.12 -3.78 -5.92
C TYR A 77 6.94 -3.92 -7.43
N ASP A 78 6.27 -4.96 -7.84
CA ASP A 78 5.90 -5.18 -9.24
C ASP A 78 4.66 -4.37 -9.61
N ILE A 79 3.73 -4.20 -8.67
CA ILE A 79 2.47 -3.49 -8.88
C ILE A 79 2.25 -2.55 -7.70
N ILE A 80 1.91 -1.29 -8.01
CA ILE A 80 1.56 -0.31 -6.99
C ILE A 80 0.16 0.19 -7.29
N ILE A 81 -0.75 0.04 -6.35
CA ILE A 81 -2.14 0.45 -6.50
C ILE A 81 -2.37 1.74 -5.72
N VAL A 82 -2.90 2.74 -6.40
CA VAL A 82 -3.16 4.06 -5.83
C VAL A 82 -4.58 4.50 -6.13
N GLY A 83 -5.09 5.44 -5.34
CA GLY A 83 -6.42 6.01 -5.55
C GLY A 83 -6.42 7.30 -6.37
N ASN A 84 -5.25 7.84 -6.68
CA ASN A 84 -5.13 9.14 -7.33
C ASN A 84 -3.80 9.24 -8.06
N VAL A 85 -3.79 9.82 -9.26
CA VAL A 85 -2.57 10.00 -10.06
C VAL A 85 -1.51 10.85 -9.37
N GLY A 86 -1.91 11.78 -8.50
CA GLY A 86 -0.97 12.62 -7.77
C GLY A 86 -0.11 11.86 -6.76
N GLN A 87 -0.41 10.59 -6.54
CA GLN A 87 0.36 9.73 -5.64
C GLN A 87 1.43 8.92 -6.37
N LEU A 88 1.52 9.13 -7.66
CA LEU A 88 2.54 8.45 -8.45
C LEU A 88 3.90 8.96 -8.06
N ASN A 89 4.75 8.05 -7.56
CA ASN A 89 5.79 8.44 -7.73
C ASN A 89 7.07 8.31 -7.10
N LYS A 90 7.39 8.49 -5.99
CA LYS A 90 8.65 8.42 -5.28
C LYS A 90 9.03 6.99 -4.93
N ILE A 91 8.07 6.09 -5.01
CA ILE A 91 8.23 4.71 -4.58
C ILE A 91 8.18 3.71 -5.73
N SER A 92 7.82 4.16 -6.94
CA SER A 92 7.75 3.27 -8.09
C SER A 92 9.10 3.16 -8.80
N SER A 93 9.47 1.95 -9.19
CA SER A 93 10.59 1.74 -10.09
C SER A 93 10.11 1.84 -11.53
N PRO A 94 11.04 2.02 -12.53
CA PRO A 94 10.63 2.09 -13.92
C PRO A 94 9.86 0.86 -14.42
N GLU A 95 10.10 -0.30 -13.82
CA GLU A 95 9.43 -1.54 -14.21
C GLU A 95 8.10 -1.76 -13.50
N ALA A 96 7.78 -0.97 -12.49
CA ALA A 96 6.56 -1.19 -11.71
C ALA A 96 5.33 -0.75 -12.51
N LEU A 97 4.28 -1.57 -12.44
CA LEU A 97 2.99 -1.21 -12.99
C LEU A 97 2.23 -0.42 -11.93
N VAL A 98 1.83 0.80 -12.26
CA VAL A 98 1.02 1.62 -11.35
C VAL A 98 -0.43 1.58 -11.82
N VAL A 99 -1.32 1.19 -10.92
CA VAL A 99 -2.74 1.03 -11.20
C VAL A 99 -3.55 1.96 -10.31
N MET A 100 -4.41 2.76 -10.92
CA MET A 100 -5.32 3.64 -10.19
C MET A 100 -6.71 3.02 -10.16
N ILE A 101 -7.28 2.95 -8.95
CA ILE A 101 -8.65 2.46 -8.79
C ILE A 101 -9.45 3.32 -7.82
#